data_9bfc4c758940fed7e12e9651c76f31c7
#
_entry.id   9bfc4c758940fed7e12e9651c76f31c7
#
_cell.length_a   1.000
_cell.length_b   1.000
_cell.length_c   1.000
_cell.angle_alpha   90.00
_cell.angle_beta   90.00
_cell.angle_gamma   90.00
#
_symmetry.space_group_name_H-M   'P 1'
#
loop_
_entity.id
_entity.type
_entity.pdbx_description
1 polymer ?
#
loop_
_entity_poly.entity_id
_entity_poly.type
_entity_poly.pdbx_seq_one_letter_code
_entity_poly.pdbx_strand_id
1 'polypeptide(L)'
;MITVDFSRLTIKPGFKVLDIGCGSGRHTCAAYRFKKVIAVGADLKFDDLTEAGERLKLHDRLGEHGGGIWCLAAANAVCLPFKNDCFDLVICSEVLEHIKDYLQAIREIVRVLKPGRNLVVSVPRYWPERICWALSEAYHRVEGGHVRIFRQRQLTAELQNAGARQWHRHYAHSLHTPFWWLKCLVGPDRGDSRPVKLYHRFLTWDIMKQPRGTRFLDNLLNPILGKSVVVYLRKE
;
A
#
# COMPACT_ATOMS: atom_id res chain seq x y z
N MET A 1 3.06 5.69 5.53
CA MET A 1 3.76 4.44 5.97
C MET A 1 4.08 3.58 4.75
N ILE A 2 5.21 2.89 4.76
CA ILE A 2 5.56 1.94 3.70
C ILE A 2 5.17 0.55 4.19
N THR A 3 4.32 -0.12 3.44
CA THR A 3 3.79 -1.46 3.77
C THR A 3 4.64 -2.55 3.13
N VAL A 4 5.22 -2.26 1.96
CA VAL A 4 6.06 -3.19 1.20
C VAL A 4 7.46 -3.24 1.79
N ASP A 5 7.95 -4.44 2.08
CA ASP A 5 9.35 -4.68 2.45
C ASP A 5 10.18 -4.92 1.18
N PHE A 6 10.84 -3.87 0.72
CA PHE A 6 11.67 -3.92 -0.50
C PHE A 6 12.91 -4.83 -0.37
N SER A 7 13.37 -5.11 0.86
CA SER A 7 14.52 -5.98 1.09
C SER A 7 14.27 -7.44 0.69
N ARG A 8 13.00 -7.85 0.64
CA ARG A 8 12.56 -9.18 0.22
C ARG A 8 12.50 -9.33 -1.30
N LEU A 9 12.61 -8.24 -2.03
CA LEU A 9 12.43 -8.20 -3.48
C LEU A 9 13.77 -8.12 -4.20
N THR A 10 13.95 -8.96 -5.20
CA THR A 10 15.12 -8.85 -6.09
C THR A 10 14.87 -7.74 -7.11
N ILE A 11 15.32 -6.52 -6.79
CA ILE A 11 15.21 -5.36 -7.67
C ILE A 11 16.56 -5.07 -8.27
N LYS A 12 16.61 -5.01 -9.62
CA LYS A 12 17.83 -4.72 -10.38
C LYS A 12 17.78 -3.30 -10.97
N PRO A 13 18.93 -2.66 -11.21
CA PRO A 13 18.97 -1.40 -11.96
C PRO A 13 18.26 -1.55 -13.33
N GLY A 14 17.51 -0.52 -13.70
CA GLY A 14 16.70 -0.51 -14.93
C GLY A 14 15.34 -1.18 -14.84
N PHE A 15 14.97 -1.79 -13.69
CA PHE A 15 13.64 -2.36 -13.51
C PHE A 15 12.57 -1.26 -13.61
N LYS A 16 11.45 -1.60 -14.26
CA LYS A 16 10.23 -0.79 -14.25
C LYS A 16 9.33 -1.23 -13.10
N VAL A 17 9.10 -0.34 -12.16
CA VAL A 17 8.27 -0.56 -10.98
C VAL A 17 7.00 0.27 -11.12
N LEU A 18 5.83 -0.38 -11.06
CA LEU A 18 4.53 0.27 -11.07
C LEU A 18 3.93 0.24 -9.66
N ASP A 19 3.50 1.39 -9.17
CA ASP A 19 2.74 1.57 -7.93
C ASP A 19 1.32 1.99 -8.32
N ILE A 20 0.36 1.07 -8.20
CA ILE A 20 -1.06 1.27 -8.57
C ILE A 20 -1.82 1.78 -7.35
N GLY A 21 -2.61 2.86 -7.55
CA GLY A 21 -3.23 3.60 -6.45
C GLY A 21 -2.14 4.22 -5.57
N CYS A 22 -1.18 4.88 -6.21
CA CYS A 22 0.00 5.39 -5.53
C CYS A 22 -0.32 6.48 -4.50
N GLY A 23 -1.51 7.10 -4.58
CA GLY A 23 -1.88 8.24 -3.76
C GLY A 23 -0.79 9.31 -3.82
N SER A 24 -0.41 9.86 -2.67
CA SER A 24 0.68 10.84 -2.56
C SER A 24 2.09 10.22 -2.74
N GLY A 25 2.24 9.07 -3.40
CA GLY A 25 3.50 8.53 -3.90
C GLY A 25 4.39 7.81 -2.89
N ARG A 26 3.86 7.28 -1.79
CA ARG A 26 4.67 6.66 -0.71
C ARG A 26 5.53 5.50 -1.18
N HIS A 27 4.95 4.53 -1.90
CA HIS A 27 5.69 3.38 -2.41
C HIS A 27 6.46 3.73 -3.68
N THR A 28 5.94 4.64 -4.50
CA THR A 28 6.66 5.20 -5.68
C THR A 28 7.98 5.86 -5.25
N CYS A 29 7.94 6.76 -4.25
CA CYS A 29 9.15 7.38 -3.68
C CYS A 29 10.09 6.34 -3.06
N ALA A 30 9.55 5.34 -2.33
CA ALA A 30 10.37 4.30 -1.73
C ALA A 30 11.10 3.46 -2.78
N ALA A 31 10.43 3.07 -3.87
CA ALA A 31 11.05 2.36 -4.99
C ALA A 31 12.14 3.21 -5.67
N TYR A 32 11.85 4.49 -5.92
CA TYR A 32 12.76 5.46 -6.53
C TYR A 32 14.04 5.67 -5.72
N ARG A 33 13.91 5.72 -4.39
CA ARG A 33 15.06 5.85 -3.47
C ARG A 33 15.85 4.55 -3.31
N PHE A 34 15.20 3.40 -3.46
CA PHE A 34 15.80 2.10 -3.16
C PHE A 34 16.86 1.66 -4.17
N LYS A 35 16.62 1.88 -5.46
CA LYS A 35 17.50 1.43 -6.57
C LYS A 35 17.35 2.33 -7.78
N LYS A 36 18.29 2.23 -8.73
CA LYS A 36 18.23 2.85 -10.06
C LYS A 36 17.12 2.18 -10.89
N VAL A 37 15.86 2.54 -10.65
CA VAL A 37 14.67 2.00 -11.31
C VAL A 37 13.95 3.07 -12.13
N ILE A 38 13.00 2.64 -12.96
CA ILE A 38 11.96 3.50 -13.55
C ILE A 38 10.74 3.33 -12.65
N ALA A 39 10.50 4.28 -11.74
CA ALA A 39 9.38 4.26 -10.81
C ALA A 39 8.17 4.94 -11.45
N VAL A 40 7.07 4.21 -11.61
CA VAL A 40 5.82 4.69 -12.19
C VAL A 40 4.75 4.70 -11.11
N GLY A 41 4.24 5.87 -10.74
CA GLY A 41 3.07 6.01 -9.88
C GLY A 41 1.81 6.17 -10.73
N ALA A 42 0.78 5.39 -10.46
CA ALA A 42 -0.51 5.50 -11.15
C ALA A 42 -1.64 5.68 -10.14
N ASP A 43 -2.47 6.70 -10.31
CA ASP A 43 -3.64 6.95 -9.47
C ASP A 43 -4.78 7.55 -10.30
N LEU A 44 -6.01 7.43 -9.79
CA LEU A 44 -7.18 8.04 -10.40
C LEU A 44 -7.32 9.51 -10.04
N LYS A 45 -6.85 9.90 -8.84
CA LYS A 45 -6.99 11.25 -8.30
C LYS A 45 -5.81 12.14 -8.69
N PHE A 46 -6.10 13.21 -9.43
CA PHE A 46 -5.08 14.15 -9.90
C PHE A 46 -4.39 14.90 -8.75
N ASP A 47 -5.12 15.24 -7.69
CA ASP A 47 -4.56 15.92 -6.52
C ASP A 47 -3.51 15.05 -5.82
N ASP A 48 -3.79 13.76 -5.67
CA ASP A 48 -2.84 12.79 -5.11
C ASP A 48 -1.57 12.69 -5.97
N LEU A 49 -1.72 12.67 -7.32
CA LEU A 49 -0.58 12.66 -8.23
C LEU A 49 0.23 13.95 -8.16
N THR A 50 -0.42 15.10 -7.96
CA THR A 50 0.27 16.37 -7.76
C THR A 50 1.14 16.34 -6.51
N GLU A 51 0.59 15.87 -5.38
CA GLU A 51 1.35 15.70 -4.14
C GLU A 51 2.50 14.68 -4.30
N ALA A 52 2.27 13.57 -4.99
CA ALA A 52 3.30 12.59 -5.31
C ALA A 52 4.45 13.22 -6.13
N GLY A 53 4.11 14.03 -7.12
CA GLY A 53 5.08 14.77 -7.95
C GLY A 53 5.94 15.72 -7.12
N GLU A 54 5.34 16.48 -6.21
CA GLU A 54 6.10 17.37 -5.32
C GLU A 54 7.06 16.61 -4.40
N ARG A 55 6.64 15.46 -3.86
CA ARG A 55 7.51 14.60 -3.05
C ARG A 55 8.68 14.04 -3.85
N LEU A 56 8.43 13.56 -5.07
CA LEU A 56 9.47 13.04 -5.95
C LEU A 56 10.48 14.13 -6.35
N LYS A 57 10.01 15.34 -6.71
CA LYS A 57 10.87 16.50 -6.95
C LYS A 57 11.69 16.90 -5.72
N LEU A 58 11.11 16.74 -4.50
CA LEU A 58 11.87 17.00 -3.27
C LEU A 58 13.01 16.00 -3.12
N HIS A 59 12.79 14.70 -3.38
CA HIS A 59 13.85 13.69 -3.36
C HIS A 59 14.93 13.98 -4.40
N ASP A 60 14.57 14.48 -5.61
CA ASP A 60 15.52 14.91 -6.62
C ASP A 60 16.42 16.05 -6.11
N ARG A 61 15.80 17.10 -5.53
CA ARG A 61 16.53 18.25 -4.98
C ARG A 61 17.47 17.89 -3.81
N LEU A 62 17.07 16.90 -3.01
CA LEU A 62 17.89 16.43 -1.87
C LEU A 62 18.94 15.40 -2.26
N GLY A 63 18.95 14.94 -3.53
CA GLY A 63 19.82 13.83 -3.96
C GLY A 63 19.48 12.49 -3.31
N GLU A 64 18.30 12.38 -2.70
CA GLU A 64 17.83 11.18 -2.02
C GLU A 64 17.12 10.22 -2.99
N HIS A 65 17.84 9.75 -4.00
CA HIS A 65 17.31 8.84 -5.01
C HIS A 65 18.32 7.76 -5.39
N GLY A 66 17.83 6.66 -5.96
CA GLY A 66 18.67 5.54 -6.39
C GLY A 66 19.36 5.74 -7.76
N GLY A 67 19.31 6.95 -8.34
CA GLY A 67 19.84 7.29 -9.67
C GLY A 67 18.97 6.82 -10.83
N GLY A 68 17.70 6.49 -10.56
CA GLY A 68 16.70 6.13 -11.57
C GLY A 68 15.94 7.36 -12.10
N ILE A 69 14.78 7.09 -12.67
CA ILE A 69 13.82 8.12 -13.11
C ILE A 69 12.43 7.77 -12.58
N TRP A 70 11.55 8.76 -12.56
CA TRP A 70 10.17 8.56 -12.17
C TRP A 70 9.20 9.18 -13.17
N CYS A 71 7.97 8.68 -13.20
CA CYS A 71 6.84 9.31 -13.88
C CYS A 71 5.54 9.01 -13.13
N LEU A 72 4.53 9.83 -13.40
CA LEU A 72 3.19 9.70 -12.83
C LEU A 72 2.17 9.62 -13.97
N ALA A 73 1.13 8.82 -13.78
CA ALA A 73 0.07 8.62 -14.74
C ALA A 73 -1.31 8.65 -14.07
N ALA A 74 -2.23 9.43 -14.61
CA ALA A 74 -3.64 9.33 -14.26
C ALA A 74 -4.20 8.04 -14.89
N ALA A 75 -4.59 7.06 -14.07
CA ALA A 75 -5.02 5.75 -14.55
C ALA A 75 -6.03 5.08 -13.61
N ASN A 76 -6.98 4.37 -14.21
CA ASN A 76 -7.92 3.52 -13.49
C ASN A 76 -7.36 2.08 -13.42
N ALA A 77 -7.29 1.52 -12.22
CA ALA A 77 -6.76 0.18 -11.99
C ALA A 77 -7.54 -0.93 -12.73
N VAL A 78 -8.81 -0.69 -13.11
CA VAL A 78 -9.61 -1.65 -13.89
C VAL A 78 -9.37 -1.58 -15.41
N CYS A 79 -8.61 -0.57 -15.87
CA CYS A 79 -8.23 -0.38 -17.27
C CYS A 79 -6.92 0.39 -17.34
N LEU A 80 -5.80 -0.31 -17.13
CA LEU A 80 -4.48 0.32 -17.07
C LEU A 80 -3.97 0.66 -18.48
N PRO A 81 -3.49 1.90 -18.73
CA PRO A 81 -3.03 2.34 -20.05
C PRO A 81 -1.62 1.82 -20.39
N PHE A 82 -1.29 0.64 -19.94
CA PHE A 82 0.02 0.03 -20.14
C PHE A 82 -0.09 -1.25 -20.97
N LYS A 83 0.96 -1.55 -21.73
CA LYS A 83 1.07 -2.79 -22.50
C LYS A 83 1.17 -4.01 -21.57
N ASN A 84 0.82 -5.19 -22.10
CA ASN A 84 1.08 -6.45 -21.41
C ASN A 84 2.56 -6.60 -21.10
N ASP A 85 2.89 -7.25 -20.00
CA ASP A 85 4.25 -7.71 -19.68
C ASP A 85 5.31 -6.59 -19.73
N CYS A 86 4.98 -5.39 -19.23
CA CYS A 86 5.88 -4.25 -19.34
C CYS A 86 6.57 -3.87 -18.01
N PHE A 87 6.10 -4.35 -16.85
CA PHE A 87 6.67 -4.03 -15.55
C PHE A 87 7.41 -5.22 -14.92
N ASP A 88 8.52 -4.92 -14.24
CA ASP A 88 9.34 -5.91 -13.52
C ASP A 88 8.91 -6.08 -12.07
N LEU A 89 8.18 -5.12 -11.51
CA LEU A 89 7.53 -5.16 -10.20
C LEU A 89 6.24 -4.35 -10.28
N VAL A 90 5.17 -4.91 -9.74
CA VAL A 90 3.91 -4.18 -9.54
C VAL A 90 3.58 -4.19 -8.05
N ILE A 91 3.22 -3.02 -7.53
CA ILE A 91 2.75 -2.79 -6.16
C ILE A 91 1.30 -2.32 -6.24
N CYS A 92 0.42 -2.91 -5.44
CA CYS A 92 -0.96 -2.49 -5.27
C CYS A 92 -1.27 -2.55 -3.77
N SER A 93 -1.12 -1.42 -3.09
CA SER A 93 -1.11 -1.37 -1.62
C SER A 93 -2.27 -0.54 -1.09
N GLU A 94 -3.21 -1.17 -0.38
CA GLU A 94 -4.41 -0.56 0.20
C GLU A 94 -5.28 0.12 -0.89
N VAL A 95 -5.62 -0.63 -1.94
CA VAL A 95 -6.36 -0.14 -3.11
C VAL A 95 -7.55 -1.03 -3.46
N LEU A 96 -7.37 -2.36 -3.47
CA LEU A 96 -8.41 -3.29 -3.95
C LEU A 96 -9.70 -3.24 -3.11
N GLU A 97 -9.61 -2.89 -1.83
CA GLU A 97 -10.75 -2.70 -0.93
C GLU A 97 -11.67 -1.54 -1.34
N HIS A 98 -11.16 -0.58 -2.13
CA HIS A 98 -11.91 0.57 -2.62
C HIS A 98 -12.56 0.33 -4.00
N ILE A 99 -12.10 -0.66 -4.76
CA ILE A 99 -12.51 -0.89 -6.14
C ILE A 99 -13.70 -1.85 -6.18
N LYS A 100 -14.84 -1.44 -6.77
CA LYS A 100 -16.02 -2.30 -6.91
C LYS A 100 -15.71 -3.53 -7.76
N ASP A 101 -15.14 -3.35 -8.94
CA ASP A 101 -14.70 -4.44 -9.84
C ASP A 101 -13.23 -4.78 -9.61
N TYR A 102 -12.91 -5.24 -8.41
CA TYR A 102 -11.54 -5.59 -8.03
C TYR A 102 -11.00 -6.82 -8.78
N LEU A 103 -11.88 -7.71 -9.28
CA LEU A 103 -11.45 -8.85 -10.09
C LEU A 103 -10.89 -8.37 -11.43
N GLN A 104 -11.49 -7.35 -12.04
CA GLN A 104 -10.96 -6.75 -13.25
C GLN A 104 -9.63 -6.02 -12.94
N ALA A 105 -9.54 -5.31 -11.81
CA ALA A 105 -8.28 -4.71 -11.39
C ALA A 105 -7.17 -5.77 -11.20
N ILE A 106 -7.46 -6.92 -10.57
CA ILE A 106 -6.51 -8.02 -10.44
C ILE A 106 -6.04 -8.53 -11.81
N ARG A 107 -6.95 -8.70 -12.79
CA ARG A 107 -6.57 -9.11 -14.15
C ARG A 107 -5.62 -8.10 -14.81
N GLU A 108 -5.91 -6.81 -14.70
CA GLU A 108 -5.06 -5.74 -15.23
C GLU A 108 -3.69 -5.68 -14.57
N ILE A 109 -3.65 -5.79 -13.22
CA ILE A 109 -2.41 -5.85 -12.43
C ILE A 109 -1.51 -6.99 -12.92
N VAL A 110 -2.06 -8.19 -13.09
CA VAL A 110 -1.31 -9.35 -13.56
C VAL A 110 -0.96 -9.21 -15.05
N ARG A 111 -1.85 -8.65 -15.88
CA ARG A 111 -1.59 -8.42 -17.30
C ARG A 111 -0.34 -7.58 -17.55
N VAL A 112 -0.19 -6.47 -16.82
CA VAL A 112 0.93 -5.54 -17.04
C VAL A 112 2.26 -6.03 -16.44
N LEU A 113 2.22 -6.99 -15.52
CA LEU A 113 3.41 -7.59 -14.91
C LEU A 113 4.04 -8.61 -15.86
N LYS A 114 5.35 -8.60 -16.02
CA LYS A 114 6.10 -9.61 -16.81
C LYS A 114 6.04 -11.00 -16.16
N PRO A 115 6.04 -12.09 -16.94
CA PRO A 115 6.18 -13.45 -16.41
C PRO A 115 7.43 -13.60 -15.53
N GLY A 116 7.34 -14.39 -14.48
CA GLY A 116 8.42 -14.61 -13.52
C GLY A 116 8.75 -13.43 -12.61
N ARG A 117 8.02 -12.31 -12.68
CA ARG A 117 8.27 -11.10 -11.89
C ARG A 117 7.34 -11.01 -10.70
N ASN A 118 7.68 -10.11 -9.76
CA ASN A 118 7.01 -10.00 -8.48
C ASN A 118 5.83 -9.01 -8.53
N LEU A 119 4.75 -9.42 -7.87
CA LEU A 119 3.61 -8.60 -7.49
C LEU A 119 3.56 -8.51 -5.97
N VAL A 120 3.32 -7.32 -5.44
CA VAL A 120 3.05 -7.14 -4.01
C VAL A 120 1.68 -6.48 -3.85
N VAL A 121 0.79 -7.15 -3.13
CA VAL A 121 -0.55 -6.65 -2.83
C VAL A 121 -0.70 -6.52 -1.33
N SER A 122 -1.22 -5.40 -0.85
CA SER A 122 -1.67 -5.30 0.54
C SER A 122 -3.12 -4.82 0.62
N VAL A 123 -3.81 -5.30 1.65
CA VAL A 123 -5.16 -4.88 2.01
C VAL A 123 -5.28 -4.81 3.53
N PRO A 124 -6.27 -4.09 4.09
CA PRO A 124 -6.57 -4.13 5.50
C PRO A 124 -6.81 -5.58 5.97
N ARG A 125 -6.22 -5.94 7.10
CA ARG A 125 -6.40 -7.27 7.67
C ARG A 125 -7.82 -7.44 8.17
N TYR A 126 -8.41 -8.61 7.89
CA TYR A 126 -9.82 -8.91 8.11
C TYR A 126 -10.35 -8.59 9.51
N TRP A 127 -9.73 -9.12 10.58
CA TRP A 127 -10.29 -8.98 11.92
C TRP A 127 -10.11 -7.58 12.54
N PRO A 128 -8.97 -6.86 12.38
CA PRO A 128 -8.86 -5.49 12.87
C PRO A 128 -9.82 -4.54 12.15
N GLU A 129 -10.01 -4.74 10.85
CA GLU A 129 -10.93 -3.96 10.03
C GLU A 129 -12.40 -4.23 10.41
N ARG A 130 -12.74 -5.49 10.67
CA ARG A 130 -14.08 -5.86 11.19
C ARG A 130 -14.43 -5.14 12.48
N ILE A 131 -13.45 -4.95 13.37
CA ILE A 131 -13.66 -4.19 14.61
C ILE A 131 -13.95 -2.72 14.29
N CYS A 132 -13.17 -2.08 13.37
CA CYS A 132 -13.47 -0.71 12.96
C CYS A 132 -14.90 -0.57 12.41
N TRP A 133 -15.34 -1.51 11.57
CA TRP A 133 -16.71 -1.51 11.02
C TRP A 133 -17.78 -1.71 12.10
N ALA A 134 -17.52 -2.55 13.08
CA ALA A 134 -18.45 -2.75 14.21
C ALA A 134 -18.53 -1.55 15.16
N LEU A 135 -17.43 -0.81 15.31
CA LEU A 135 -17.34 0.36 16.18
C LEU A 135 -17.92 1.63 15.55
N SER A 136 -17.88 1.74 14.22
CA SER A 136 -18.34 2.97 13.55
C SER A 136 -18.85 2.69 12.13
N GLU A 137 -20.13 2.94 11.94
CA GLU A 137 -20.77 2.88 10.63
C GLU A 137 -20.26 4.01 9.70
N ALA A 138 -20.04 5.20 10.27
CA ALA A 138 -19.48 6.34 9.55
C ALA A 138 -18.08 6.08 9.00
N TYR A 139 -17.29 5.16 9.60
CA TYR A 139 -15.93 4.85 9.17
C TYR A 139 -15.87 4.26 7.75
N HIS A 140 -16.81 3.43 7.35
CA HIS A 140 -16.80 2.76 6.06
C HIS A 140 -17.82 3.32 5.05
N ARG A 141 -18.79 4.13 5.49
CA ARG A 141 -19.79 4.76 4.60
C ARG A 141 -19.34 6.10 4.00
N VAL A 142 -18.12 6.55 4.29
CA VAL A 142 -17.58 7.77 3.67
C VAL A 142 -17.28 7.54 2.18
N GLU A 143 -17.37 8.59 1.38
CA GLU A 143 -16.95 8.57 -0.01
C GLU A 143 -15.47 8.15 -0.11
N GLY A 144 -15.17 7.18 -0.96
CA GLY A 144 -13.83 6.58 -1.06
C GLY A 144 -13.46 5.64 0.10
N GLY A 145 -14.40 5.31 1.00
CA GLY A 145 -14.22 4.31 2.06
C GLY A 145 -14.05 2.89 1.53
N HIS A 146 -13.79 1.95 2.44
CA HIS A 146 -13.66 0.54 2.10
C HIS A 146 -15.03 -0.05 1.73
N VAL A 147 -15.20 -0.52 0.50
CA VAL A 147 -16.44 -1.16 0.04
C VAL A 147 -16.49 -2.64 0.41
N ARG A 148 -15.36 -3.21 0.87
CA ARG A 148 -15.25 -4.61 1.32
C ARG A 148 -14.11 -4.83 2.30
N ILE A 149 -14.18 -5.95 3.01
CA ILE A 149 -13.09 -6.47 3.83
C ILE A 149 -12.65 -7.80 3.23
N PHE A 150 -11.40 -7.90 2.81
CA PHE A 150 -10.87 -9.15 2.24
C PHE A 150 -10.55 -10.18 3.32
N ARG A 151 -10.99 -11.43 3.09
CA ARG A 151 -10.38 -12.58 3.73
C ARG A 151 -9.10 -12.94 2.99
N GLN A 152 -7.98 -13.07 3.69
CA GLN A 152 -6.69 -13.34 3.07
C GLN A 152 -6.72 -14.54 2.11
N ARG A 153 -7.37 -15.65 2.53
CA ARG A 153 -7.47 -16.86 1.68
C ARG A 153 -8.19 -16.58 0.36
N GLN A 154 -9.27 -15.80 0.41
CA GLN A 154 -10.03 -15.42 -0.78
C GLN A 154 -9.16 -14.56 -1.71
N LEU A 155 -8.56 -13.49 -1.21
CA LEU A 155 -7.68 -12.61 -2.01
C LEU A 155 -6.55 -13.41 -2.67
N THR A 156 -5.89 -14.31 -1.90
CA THR A 156 -4.81 -15.14 -2.44
C THR A 156 -5.32 -16.07 -3.54
N ALA A 157 -6.48 -16.71 -3.37
CA ALA A 157 -7.05 -17.57 -4.40
C ALA A 157 -7.38 -16.80 -5.69
N GLU A 158 -7.95 -15.60 -5.59
CA GLU A 158 -8.26 -14.75 -6.74
C GLU A 158 -7.00 -14.28 -7.49
N LEU A 159 -5.94 -13.93 -6.77
CA LEU A 159 -4.65 -13.59 -7.37
C LEU A 159 -4.00 -14.81 -8.04
N GLN A 160 -4.13 -16.00 -7.46
CA GLN A 160 -3.63 -17.26 -8.06
C GLN A 160 -4.43 -17.63 -9.31
N ASN A 161 -5.76 -17.50 -9.29
CA ASN A 161 -6.60 -17.72 -10.45
C ASN A 161 -6.29 -16.76 -11.61
N ALA A 162 -5.76 -15.57 -11.29
CA ALA A 162 -5.28 -14.62 -12.29
C ALA A 162 -3.84 -14.90 -12.79
N GLY A 163 -3.18 -15.95 -12.31
CA GLY A 163 -1.83 -16.36 -12.73
C GLY A 163 -0.69 -15.79 -11.88
N ALA A 164 -0.94 -15.44 -10.61
CA ALA A 164 0.10 -14.93 -9.72
C ALA A 164 0.23 -15.78 -8.45
N ARG A 165 1.28 -16.62 -8.37
CA ARG A 165 1.50 -17.56 -7.27
C ARG A 165 2.14 -16.90 -6.06
N GLN A 166 1.52 -17.06 -4.87
CA GLN A 166 2.06 -16.56 -3.60
C GLN A 166 3.32 -17.34 -3.20
N TRP A 167 4.37 -16.60 -2.77
CA TRP A 167 5.60 -17.17 -2.21
C TRP A 167 5.94 -16.65 -0.81
N HIS A 168 5.42 -15.47 -0.41
CA HIS A 168 5.62 -14.93 0.94
C HIS A 168 4.44 -14.07 1.39
N ARG A 169 4.32 -13.84 2.69
CA ARG A 169 3.41 -12.89 3.31
C ARG A 169 3.95 -12.38 4.64
N HIS A 170 3.52 -11.19 5.03
CA HIS A 170 3.71 -10.67 6.39
C HIS A 170 2.54 -9.77 6.79
N TYR A 171 2.52 -9.37 8.05
CA TYR A 171 1.59 -8.37 8.57
C TYR A 171 2.36 -7.13 8.96
N ALA A 172 1.72 -5.96 8.87
CA ALA A 172 2.37 -4.68 9.10
C ALA A 172 1.50 -3.73 9.93
N HIS A 173 2.17 -2.78 10.60
CA HIS A 173 1.53 -1.64 11.24
C HIS A 173 0.66 -1.99 12.45
N SER A 174 1.14 -2.85 13.35
CA SER A 174 0.43 -3.25 14.55
C SER A 174 0.11 -2.06 15.47
N LEU A 175 1.03 -1.10 15.60
CA LEU A 175 0.83 0.10 16.41
C LEU A 175 -0.27 1.04 15.88
N HIS A 176 -0.68 0.87 14.61
CA HIS A 176 -1.76 1.67 14.03
C HIS A 176 -3.15 1.08 14.27
N THR A 177 -3.25 -0.20 14.56
CA THR A 177 -4.54 -0.86 14.81
C THR A 177 -5.30 -0.26 16.00
N PRO A 178 -4.69 -0.07 17.21
CA PRO A 178 -5.38 0.56 18.32
C PRO A 178 -5.75 2.03 18.05
N PHE A 179 -4.96 2.74 17.26
CA PHE A 179 -5.29 4.11 16.85
C PHE A 179 -6.61 4.17 16.07
N TRP A 180 -6.79 3.27 15.09
CA TRP A 180 -8.00 3.25 14.29
C TRP A 180 -9.22 2.83 15.09
N TRP A 181 -9.07 1.87 16.03
CA TRP A 181 -10.14 1.51 16.95
C TRP A 181 -10.53 2.68 17.85
N LEU A 182 -9.55 3.37 18.42
CA LEU A 182 -9.79 4.57 19.22
C LEU A 182 -10.51 5.64 18.41
N LYS A 183 -10.09 5.88 17.16
CA LYS A 183 -10.72 6.83 16.27
C LYS A 183 -12.17 6.45 15.94
N CYS A 184 -12.45 5.17 15.71
CA CYS A 184 -13.80 4.68 15.49
C CYS A 184 -14.69 4.82 16.75
N LEU A 185 -14.16 4.51 17.95
CA LEU A 185 -14.87 4.65 19.21
C LEU A 185 -15.27 6.10 19.52
N VAL A 186 -14.36 7.04 19.29
CA VAL A 186 -14.59 8.46 19.57
C VAL A 186 -15.50 9.11 18.50
N GLY A 187 -15.55 8.50 17.31
CA GLY A 187 -16.18 9.02 16.10
C GLY A 187 -15.15 9.54 15.10
N PRO A 188 -15.22 9.09 13.82
CA PRO A 188 -14.24 9.44 12.80
C PRO A 188 -14.13 10.96 12.56
N ASP A 189 -15.20 11.72 12.78
CA ASP A 189 -15.25 13.18 12.60
C ASP A 189 -14.67 13.93 13.81
N ARG A 190 -14.48 13.27 14.96
CA ARG A 190 -13.93 13.86 16.19
C ARG A 190 -12.41 13.67 16.31
N GLY A 191 -11.68 13.90 15.21
CA GLY A 191 -10.21 13.85 15.19
C GLY A 191 -9.52 14.80 16.18
N ASP A 192 -10.28 15.78 16.71
CA ASP A 192 -9.83 16.77 17.69
C ASP A 192 -9.83 16.28 19.14
N SER A 193 -10.34 15.09 19.44
CA SER A 193 -10.35 14.56 20.79
C SER A 193 -8.92 14.38 21.34
N ARG A 194 -8.72 14.71 22.63
CA ARG A 194 -7.41 14.62 23.29
C ARG A 194 -6.73 13.26 23.13
N PRO A 195 -7.41 12.11 23.36
CA PRO A 195 -6.75 10.80 23.24
C PRO A 195 -6.36 10.49 21.79
N VAL A 196 -7.17 10.84 20.79
CA VAL A 196 -6.85 10.64 19.37
C VAL A 196 -5.64 11.49 18.97
N LYS A 197 -5.60 12.78 19.36
CA LYS A 197 -4.45 13.67 19.10
C LYS A 197 -3.18 13.17 19.77
N LEU A 198 -3.24 12.70 21.02
CA LEU A 198 -2.07 12.17 21.72
C LEU A 198 -1.51 10.93 21.02
N TYR A 199 -2.40 10.00 20.66
CA TYR A 199 -1.97 8.79 19.96
C TYR A 199 -1.44 9.10 18.55
N HIS A 200 -2.08 10.02 17.83
CA HIS A 200 -1.59 10.47 16.52
C HIS A 200 -0.18 11.10 16.61
N ARG A 201 0.07 11.93 17.63
CA ARG A 201 1.42 12.49 17.89
C ARG A 201 2.45 11.39 18.16
N PHE A 202 2.08 10.35 18.91
CA PHE A 202 2.95 9.19 19.12
C PHE A 202 3.28 8.48 17.80
N LEU A 203 2.27 8.19 16.96
CA LEU A 203 2.50 7.56 15.66
C LEU A 203 3.33 8.43 14.71
N THR A 204 3.09 9.74 14.71
CA THR A 204 3.89 10.69 13.92
C THR A 204 5.36 10.67 14.37
N TRP A 205 5.60 10.73 15.68
CA TRP A 205 6.94 10.62 16.24
C TRP A 205 7.60 9.28 15.88
N ASP A 206 6.86 8.18 15.99
CA ASP A 206 7.33 6.84 15.63
C ASP A 206 7.74 6.74 14.16
N ILE A 207 6.93 7.27 13.24
CA ILE A 207 7.24 7.30 11.80
C ILE A 207 8.46 8.14 11.50
N MET A 208 8.57 9.32 12.13
CA MET A 208 9.66 10.28 11.86
C MET A 208 11.00 9.85 12.46
N LYS A 209 10.98 9.32 13.66
CA LYS A 209 12.22 8.98 14.41
C LYS A 209 12.62 7.51 14.26
N GLN A 210 11.70 6.62 13.92
CA GLN A 210 11.90 5.17 13.76
C GLN A 210 12.70 4.54 14.93
N PRO A 211 12.29 4.73 16.20
CA PRO A 211 13.05 4.23 17.33
C PRO A 211 13.16 2.71 17.30
N ARG A 212 14.30 2.17 17.67
CA ARG A 212 14.52 0.70 17.67
C ARG A 212 13.50 -0.05 18.54
N GLY A 213 13.13 0.52 19.69
CA GLY A 213 12.16 -0.10 20.60
C GLY A 213 10.77 -0.24 20.01
N THR A 214 10.25 0.81 19.38
CA THR A 214 8.92 0.74 18.72
C THR A 214 8.95 -0.14 17.49
N ARG A 215 10.05 -0.17 16.72
CA ARG A 215 10.22 -1.11 15.59
C ARG A 215 10.23 -2.56 16.06
N PHE A 216 10.93 -2.86 17.15
CA PHE A 216 10.90 -4.19 17.76
C PHE A 216 9.49 -4.57 18.22
N LEU A 217 8.81 -3.66 18.93
CA LEU A 217 7.45 -3.88 19.41
C LEU A 217 6.45 -4.06 18.25
N ASP A 218 6.53 -3.23 17.21
CA ASP A 218 5.69 -3.36 16.02
C ASP A 218 5.89 -4.72 15.35
N ASN A 219 7.14 -5.15 15.15
CA ASN A 219 7.45 -6.46 14.58
C ASN A 219 6.93 -7.62 15.43
N LEU A 220 7.06 -7.54 16.75
CA LEU A 220 6.58 -8.56 17.69
C LEU A 220 5.04 -8.67 17.66
N LEU A 221 4.35 -7.53 17.57
CA LEU A 221 2.89 -7.46 17.59
C LEU A 221 2.25 -7.63 16.20
N ASN A 222 2.98 -7.45 15.11
CA ASN A 222 2.44 -7.57 13.75
C ASN A 222 1.70 -8.90 13.49
N PRO A 223 2.17 -10.09 13.93
CA PRO A 223 1.43 -11.33 13.74
C PRO A 223 0.03 -11.32 14.36
N ILE A 224 -0.16 -10.58 15.46
CA ILE A 224 -1.42 -10.49 16.21
C ILE A 224 -2.21 -9.26 15.79
N LEU A 225 -1.62 -8.07 15.87
CA LEU A 225 -2.29 -6.77 15.72
C LEU A 225 -2.03 -6.07 14.38
N GLY A 226 -1.25 -6.66 13.49
CA GLY A 226 -0.94 -6.02 12.19
C GLY A 226 -2.20 -5.52 11.48
N LYS A 227 -2.22 -4.24 11.11
CA LYS A 227 -3.36 -3.60 10.45
C LYS A 227 -3.54 -4.09 9.02
N SER A 228 -2.44 -4.31 8.32
CA SER A 228 -2.42 -4.72 6.92
C SER A 228 -1.84 -6.13 6.77
N VAL A 229 -2.38 -6.88 5.82
CA VAL A 229 -1.77 -8.11 5.29
C VAL A 229 -1.10 -7.79 3.97
N VAL A 230 0.16 -8.19 3.85
CA VAL A 230 0.98 -7.99 2.63
C VAL A 230 1.30 -9.35 2.03
N VAL A 231 0.96 -9.53 0.77
CA VAL A 231 1.15 -10.78 0.02
C VAL A 231 2.13 -10.52 -1.10
N TYR A 232 3.15 -11.37 -1.19
CA TYR A 232 4.15 -11.35 -2.25
C TYR A 232 3.89 -12.51 -3.20
N LEU A 233 3.71 -12.19 -4.46
CA LEU A 233 3.39 -13.16 -5.50
C LEU A 233 4.39 -13.06 -6.65
N ARG A 234 4.40 -14.10 -7.49
CA ARG A 234 5.15 -14.12 -8.75
C ARG A 234 4.19 -14.53 -9.86
N LYS A 235 4.21 -13.78 -10.96
CA LYS A 235 3.46 -14.16 -12.16
C LYS A 235 4.05 -15.44 -12.75
N GLU A 236 3.21 -16.41 -13.04
CA GLU A 236 3.56 -17.66 -13.71
C GLU A 236 3.75 -17.47 -15.22
#